data_8af6029db975c59d016d98b11aad0753
#
_entry.id   8af6029db975c59d016d98b11aad0753
#
_cell.length_a   1.000
_cell.length_b   1.000
_cell.length_c   1.000
_cell.angle_alpha   90.00
_cell.angle_beta   90.00
_cell.angle_gamma   90.00
#
_symmetry.space_group_name_H-M   'P 1'
#
loop_
_entity.id
_entity.type
_entity.pdbx_description
1 polymer ?
#
loop_
_entity_poly.entity_id
_entity_poly.type
_entity_poly.pdbx_seq_one_letter_code
_entity_poly.pdbx_strand_id
1 'polypeptide(L)'
;MIIDFHTHTFPDQIAESALESLENSSETRAHTDGTNRGLLESMERAGVDISVILPVVTNPDKAYSMNTYAARVNEAFLEDGCKKGLFSIGGIHPETPNIKNVLKEVKNLGLKGIKLHPDYYGVMFNDIRMKRIIDIASELGLFVITHAGMDIGLYPPICCTIDSIIDVLKDVKPETLVLAHMGGWMNWEEVTERLAPVVREYNEALSGQIVDSSKGVFLDTAFSIGEISWLDADSHRDYHQMSDEYFGLMVEVFGTDRILFATDSPWADQKDYVDRVGRIINEKFGASGEEALENIYHKNAESILCF
;
A
#
# COMPACT_ATOMS: atom_id res chain seq x y z
N MET A 1 -15.40 11.49 -3.55
CA MET A 1 -14.89 10.13 -3.84
C MET A 1 -13.84 9.77 -2.79
N ILE A 2 -13.79 8.48 -2.39
CA ILE A 2 -12.74 7.96 -1.49
C ILE A 2 -12.20 6.66 -2.12
N ILE A 3 -10.88 6.58 -2.32
CA ILE A 3 -10.17 5.41 -2.82
C ILE A 3 -9.28 4.90 -1.69
N ASP A 4 -9.56 3.70 -1.18
CA ASP A 4 -8.68 3.00 -0.24
C ASP A 4 -7.62 2.24 -1.03
N PHE A 5 -6.40 2.75 -1.03
CA PHE A 5 -5.31 2.27 -1.90
C PHE A 5 -4.60 1.01 -1.39
N HIS A 6 -4.96 0.52 -0.18
CA HIS A 6 -4.28 -0.63 0.43
C HIS A 6 -5.27 -1.48 1.24
N THR A 7 -5.72 -2.55 0.63
CA THR A 7 -6.59 -3.54 1.28
C THR A 7 -6.16 -4.96 0.93
N HIS A 8 -6.60 -5.92 1.74
CA HIS A 8 -6.33 -7.34 1.53
C HIS A 8 -7.62 -8.16 1.58
N THR A 9 -7.75 -9.08 0.65
CA THR A 9 -8.80 -10.09 0.64
C THR A 9 -8.24 -11.44 0.21
N PHE A 10 -8.96 -12.49 0.54
CA PHE A 10 -8.63 -13.87 0.21
C PHE A 10 -9.80 -14.50 -0.56
N PRO A 11 -9.55 -15.50 -1.42
CA PRO A 11 -10.62 -16.32 -1.97
C PRO A 11 -11.46 -16.93 -0.84
N ASP A 12 -12.81 -16.94 -1.00
CA ASP A 12 -13.76 -17.36 0.03
C ASP A 12 -13.41 -18.71 0.69
N GLN A 13 -12.84 -19.64 -0.11
CA GLN A 13 -12.50 -20.99 0.36
C GLN A 13 -11.37 -21.03 1.38
N ILE A 14 -10.55 -19.98 1.46
CA ILE A 14 -9.38 -19.91 2.35
C ILE A 14 -9.42 -18.70 3.29
N ALA A 15 -10.39 -17.80 3.15
CA ALA A 15 -10.42 -16.54 3.88
C ALA A 15 -10.39 -16.74 5.39
N GLU A 16 -11.26 -17.60 5.93
CA GLU A 16 -11.31 -17.88 7.36
C GLU A 16 -9.98 -18.42 7.90
N SER A 17 -9.40 -19.44 7.26
CA SER A 17 -8.13 -20.03 7.70
C SER A 17 -6.93 -19.11 7.53
N ALA A 18 -6.94 -18.26 6.49
CA ALA A 18 -5.91 -17.26 6.27
C ALA A 18 -5.94 -16.17 7.35
N LEU A 19 -7.14 -15.66 7.67
CA LEU A 19 -7.31 -14.68 8.74
C LEU A 19 -6.90 -15.25 10.08
N GLU A 20 -7.39 -16.45 10.46
CA GLU A 20 -7.02 -17.09 11.71
C GLU A 20 -5.49 -17.23 11.87
N SER A 21 -4.81 -17.64 10.81
CA SER A 21 -3.35 -17.74 10.81
C SER A 21 -2.66 -16.39 11.00
N LEU A 22 -3.14 -15.35 10.34
CA LEU A 22 -2.55 -14.01 10.39
C LEU A 22 -2.87 -13.30 11.71
N GLU A 23 -4.12 -13.41 12.21
CA GLU A 23 -4.51 -12.92 13.54
C GLU A 23 -3.64 -13.53 14.65
N ASN A 24 -3.43 -14.83 14.60
CA ASN A 24 -2.59 -15.52 15.57
C ASN A 24 -1.12 -15.10 15.48
N SER A 25 -0.58 -14.82 14.30
CA SER A 25 0.81 -14.40 14.14
C SER A 25 1.05 -12.95 14.55
N SER A 26 0.10 -12.06 14.26
CA SER A 26 0.17 -10.64 14.61
C SER A 26 -0.41 -10.31 15.99
N GLU A 27 -1.19 -11.23 16.58
CA GLU A 27 -2.00 -11.01 17.79
C GLU A 27 -3.03 -9.86 17.62
N THR A 28 -3.42 -9.57 16.37
CA THR A 28 -4.39 -8.53 16.05
C THR A 28 -5.70 -9.13 15.54
N ARG A 29 -6.77 -8.35 15.63
CA ARG A 29 -8.11 -8.76 15.21
C ARG A 29 -8.48 -8.12 13.88
N ALA A 30 -8.97 -8.92 12.94
CA ALA A 30 -9.50 -8.43 11.68
C ALA A 30 -10.88 -7.76 11.86
N HIS A 31 -11.16 -6.72 11.07
CA HIS A 31 -12.41 -5.97 11.06
C HIS A 31 -13.41 -6.42 9.99
N THR A 32 -12.98 -7.34 9.09
CA THR A 32 -13.85 -7.99 8.09
C THR A 32 -13.59 -9.50 8.08
N ASP A 33 -14.40 -10.26 7.36
CA ASP A 33 -14.20 -11.71 7.19
C ASP A 33 -13.11 -12.08 6.17
N GLY A 34 -12.36 -11.09 5.67
CA GLY A 34 -11.29 -11.27 4.69
C GLY A 34 -11.75 -11.64 3.28
N THR A 35 -13.06 -11.68 3.01
CA THR A 35 -13.60 -11.94 1.67
C THR A 35 -13.80 -10.65 0.88
N ASN A 36 -13.91 -10.76 -0.45
CA ASN A 36 -14.30 -9.62 -1.28
C ASN A 36 -15.66 -9.04 -0.86
N ARG A 37 -16.58 -9.89 -0.44
CA ARG A 37 -17.91 -9.48 0.04
C ARG A 37 -17.80 -8.69 1.35
N GLY A 38 -17.03 -9.19 2.30
CA GLY A 38 -16.82 -8.49 3.58
C GLY A 38 -16.16 -7.11 3.40
N LEU A 39 -15.23 -6.99 2.44
CA LEU A 39 -14.64 -5.70 2.09
C LEU A 39 -15.68 -4.74 1.45
N LEU A 40 -16.52 -5.23 0.52
CA LEU A 40 -17.60 -4.40 -0.06
C LEU A 40 -18.61 -3.90 1.00
N GLU A 41 -18.98 -4.75 1.96
CA GLU A 41 -19.84 -4.36 3.09
C GLU A 41 -19.17 -3.31 4.00
N SER A 42 -17.85 -3.42 4.20
CA SER A 42 -17.05 -2.41 4.92
C SER A 42 -17.02 -1.07 4.18
N MET A 43 -16.74 -1.10 2.88
CA MET A 43 -16.76 0.09 2.00
C MET A 43 -18.08 0.83 2.05
N GLU A 44 -19.21 0.09 2.01
CA GLU A 44 -20.54 0.69 2.09
C GLU A 44 -20.76 1.44 3.41
N ARG A 45 -20.35 0.84 4.53
CA ARG A 45 -20.43 1.50 5.86
C ARG A 45 -19.53 2.72 5.97
N ALA A 46 -18.36 2.67 5.36
CA ALA A 46 -17.34 3.72 5.43
C ALA A 46 -17.53 4.85 4.41
N GLY A 47 -18.36 4.64 3.37
CA GLY A 47 -18.48 5.56 2.26
C GLY A 47 -17.26 5.54 1.31
N VAL A 48 -16.52 4.43 1.28
CA VAL A 48 -15.40 4.20 0.35
C VAL A 48 -15.97 3.77 -1.00
N ASP A 49 -15.51 4.41 -2.06
CA ASP A 49 -15.99 4.12 -3.43
C ASP A 49 -15.18 3.00 -4.10
N ILE A 50 -13.87 3.02 -3.94
CA ILE A 50 -12.97 2.04 -4.55
C ILE A 50 -12.00 1.52 -3.48
N SER A 51 -11.79 0.20 -3.41
CA SER A 51 -10.72 -0.40 -2.62
C SER A 51 -9.74 -1.15 -3.52
N VAL A 52 -8.46 -0.84 -3.38
CA VAL A 52 -7.38 -1.49 -4.12
C VAL A 52 -6.88 -2.70 -3.34
N ILE A 53 -7.07 -3.89 -3.90
CA ILE A 53 -6.60 -5.12 -3.29
C ILE A 53 -5.14 -5.38 -3.67
N LEU A 54 -4.31 -5.63 -2.67
CA LEU A 54 -2.88 -5.86 -2.80
C LEU A 54 -2.54 -7.34 -2.52
N PRO A 55 -2.40 -8.19 -3.55
CA PRO A 55 -2.07 -9.59 -3.36
C PRO A 55 -0.59 -9.75 -2.94
N VAL A 56 -0.32 -10.51 -1.87
CA VAL A 56 1.03 -10.86 -1.45
C VAL A 56 1.38 -12.27 -1.93
N VAL A 57 2.30 -12.35 -2.88
CA VAL A 57 2.74 -13.63 -3.47
C VAL A 57 3.84 -14.26 -2.60
N THR A 58 3.48 -15.09 -1.64
CA THR A 58 4.42 -15.76 -0.73
C THR A 58 5.05 -17.02 -1.32
N ASN A 59 4.46 -17.59 -2.37
CA ASN A 59 4.96 -18.76 -3.08
C ASN A 59 5.26 -18.37 -4.54
N PRO A 60 6.54 -18.47 -5.00
CA PRO A 60 6.94 -18.06 -6.35
C PRO A 60 6.17 -18.77 -7.48
N ASP A 61 5.73 -20.00 -7.27
CA ASP A 61 4.99 -20.77 -8.27
C ASP A 61 3.52 -20.33 -8.41
N LYS A 62 3.03 -19.49 -7.50
CA LYS A 62 1.63 -19.01 -7.48
C LYS A 62 1.44 -17.64 -8.14
N ALA A 63 2.51 -16.95 -8.51
CA ALA A 63 2.40 -15.61 -9.09
C ALA A 63 1.42 -15.53 -10.27
N TYR A 64 1.51 -16.47 -11.22
CA TYR A 64 0.61 -16.51 -12.38
C TYR A 64 -0.86 -16.70 -11.99
N SER A 65 -1.16 -17.67 -11.14
CA SER A 65 -2.55 -17.97 -10.74
C SER A 65 -3.16 -16.83 -9.90
N MET A 66 -2.36 -16.18 -9.05
CA MET A 66 -2.80 -15.02 -8.26
C MET A 66 -3.09 -13.82 -9.15
N ASN A 67 -2.23 -13.53 -10.12
CA ASN A 67 -2.45 -12.43 -11.06
C ASN A 67 -3.68 -12.68 -11.96
N THR A 68 -3.92 -13.92 -12.37
CA THR A 68 -5.14 -14.28 -13.10
C THR A 68 -6.39 -14.11 -12.23
N TYR A 69 -6.32 -14.45 -10.94
CA TYR A 69 -7.42 -14.18 -9.99
C TYR A 69 -7.66 -12.70 -9.81
N ALA A 70 -6.60 -11.90 -9.63
CA ALA A 70 -6.68 -10.45 -9.54
C ALA A 70 -7.40 -9.81 -10.73
N ALA A 71 -7.08 -10.26 -11.96
CA ALA A 71 -7.74 -9.78 -13.16
C ALA A 71 -9.25 -10.11 -13.17
N ARG A 72 -9.66 -11.28 -12.67
CA ARG A 72 -11.08 -11.65 -12.56
C ARG A 72 -11.82 -10.79 -11.53
N VAL A 73 -11.17 -10.40 -10.42
CA VAL A 73 -11.76 -9.47 -9.46
C VAL A 73 -12.10 -8.14 -10.14
N ASN A 74 -11.26 -7.71 -11.09
CA ASN A 74 -11.43 -6.45 -11.78
C ASN A 74 -12.57 -6.46 -12.82
N GLU A 75 -13.07 -7.63 -13.26
CA GLU A 75 -14.11 -7.73 -14.29
C GLU A 75 -15.36 -6.94 -13.91
N ALA A 76 -15.89 -7.13 -12.70
CA ALA A 76 -17.08 -6.42 -12.21
C ALA A 76 -16.88 -4.91 -12.11
N PHE A 77 -15.71 -4.46 -11.67
CA PHE A 77 -15.34 -3.05 -11.59
C PHE A 77 -15.24 -2.39 -12.97
N LEU A 78 -14.67 -3.09 -13.94
CA LEU A 78 -14.57 -2.63 -15.33
C LEU A 78 -15.96 -2.57 -16.01
N GLU A 79 -16.83 -3.53 -15.73
CA GLU A 79 -18.21 -3.56 -16.24
C GLU A 79 -19.05 -2.41 -15.69
N ASP A 80 -18.81 -1.95 -14.44
CA ASP A 80 -19.44 -0.76 -13.85
C ASP A 80 -18.84 0.58 -14.34
N GLY A 81 -17.89 0.53 -15.25
CA GLY A 81 -17.22 1.72 -15.79
C GLY A 81 -16.26 2.37 -14.81
N CYS A 82 -15.64 1.61 -13.94
CA CYS A 82 -14.61 2.02 -12.99
C CYS A 82 -15.06 3.06 -11.95
N LYS A 83 -16.33 3.02 -11.55
CA LYS A 83 -16.89 4.04 -10.65
C LYS A 83 -16.85 3.63 -9.18
N LYS A 84 -17.20 2.37 -8.90
CA LYS A 84 -17.30 1.87 -7.53
C LYS A 84 -16.98 0.36 -7.48
N GLY A 85 -16.24 -0.08 -6.47
CA GLY A 85 -16.00 -1.50 -6.24
C GLY A 85 -14.56 -1.84 -5.93
N LEU A 86 -14.18 -3.08 -6.24
CA LEU A 86 -12.87 -3.64 -5.94
C LEU A 86 -11.98 -3.61 -7.18
N PHE A 87 -10.78 -3.12 -7.02
CA PHE A 87 -9.73 -3.16 -8.04
C PHE A 87 -8.49 -3.85 -7.47
N SER A 88 -8.05 -4.94 -8.08
CA SER A 88 -6.84 -5.65 -7.65
C SER A 88 -5.67 -5.33 -8.56
N ILE A 89 -4.50 -5.17 -7.98
CA ILE A 89 -3.23 -5.12 -8.70
C ILE A 89 -2.60 -6.51 -8.77
N GLY A 90 -1.43 -6.62 -9.40
CA GLY A 90 -0.67 -7.86 -9.45
C GLY A 90 0.28 -8.04 -8.27
N GLY A 91 0.94 -9.19 -8.25
CA GLY A 91 2.01 -9.51 -7.32
C GLY A 91 3.05 -10.43 -7.94
N ILE A 92 4.23 -10.44 -7.35
CA ILE A 92 5.34 -11.29 -7.79
C ILE A 92 6.27 -11.60 -6.61
N HIS A 93 6.90 -12.76 -6.63
CA HIS A 93 7.94 -13.15 -5.68
C HIS A 93 9.32 -13.00 -6.31
N PRO A 94 10.39 -12.61 -5.58
CA PRO A 94 11.74 -12.44 -6.14
C PRO A 94 12.35 -13.71 -6.73
N GLU A 95 11.85 -14.88 -6.35
CA GLU A 95 12.25 -16.17 -6.90
C GLU A 95 11.30 -16.73 -7.96
N THR A 96 10.30 -15.95 -8.39
CA THR A 96 9.39 -16.36 -9.47
C THR A 96 10.17 -16.65 -10.75
N PRO A 97 9.99 -17.83 -11.38
CA PRO A 97 10.63 -18.12 -12.65
C PRO A 97 10.19 -17.15 -13.75
N ASN A 98 11.14 -16.72 -14.59
CA ASN A 98 10.85 -15.87 -15.74
C ASN A 98 10.16 -14.52 -15.39
N ILE A 99 10.63 -13.83 -14.36
CA ILE A 99 10.10 -12.54 -13.86
C ILE A 99 9.61 -11.62 -14.99
N LYS A 100 10.41 -11.40 -16.05
CA LYS A 100 10.03 -10.51 -17.16
C LYS A 100 8.75 -10.95 -17.87
N ASN A 101 8.52 -12.25 -18.02
CA ASN A 101 7.30 -12.77 -18.67
C ASN A 101 6.09 -12.64 -17.74
N VAL A 102 6.27 -12.88 -16.43
CA VAL A 102 5.20 -12.70 -15.45
C VAL A 102 4.79 -11.23 -15.35
N LEU A 103 5.72 -10.30 -15.31
CA LEU A 103 5.40 -8.86 -15.30
C LEU A 103 4.74 -8.37 -16.60
N LYS A 104 5.14 -8.91 -17.76
CA LYS A 104 4.42 -8.66 -19.02
C LYS A 104 2.99 -9.20 -18.97
N GLU A 105 2.79 -10.36 -18.36
CA GLU A 105 1.44 -10.91 -18.18
C GLU A 105 0.60 -10.05 -17.24
N VAL A 106 1.16 -9.55 -16.13
CA VAL A 106 0.50 -8.57 -15.25
C VAL A 106 -0.02 -7.39 -16.05
N LYS A 107 0.81 -6.81 -16.94
CA LYS A 107 0.39 -5.72 -17.82
C LYS A 107 -0.69 -6.14 -18.82
N ASN A 108 -0.55 -7.32 -19.45
CA ASN A 108 -1.51 -7.84 -20.44
C ASN A 108 -2.88 -8.13 -19.83
N LEU A 109 -2.92 -8.52 -18.54
CA LEU A 109 -4.13 -8.71 -17.75
C LEU A 109 -4.80 -7.37 -17.34
N GLY A 110 -4.23 -6.22 -17.69
CA GLY A 110 -4.74 -4.90 -17.34
C GLY A 110 -4.48 -4.47 -15.90
N LEU A 111 -3.66 -5.24 -15.16
CA LEU A 111 -3.24 -4.87 -13.81
C LEU A 111 -2.26 -3.70 -13.88
N LYS A 112 -2.48 -2.68 -13.05
CA LYS A 112 -1.78 -1.38 -13.15
C LYS A 112 -0.46 -1.32 -12.38
N GLY A 113 -0.26 -2.24 -11.43
CA GLY A 113 0.90 -2.27 -10.57
C GLY A 113 1.13 -3.63 -9.93
N ILE A 114 2.13 -3.70 -9.07
CA ILE A 114 2.48 -4.90 -8.31
C ILE A 114 2.71 -4.58 -6.83
N LYS A 115 2.29 -5.49 -5.95
CA LYS A 115 2.64 -5.49 -4.51
C LYS A 115 3.90 -6.30 -4.29
N LEU A 116 4.82 -5.74 -3.51
CA LEU A 116 5.99 -6.42 -2.94
C LEU A 116 5.90 -6.45 -1.41
N HIS A 117 6.41 -7.51 -0.81
CA HIS A 117 6.46 -7.65 0.65
C HIS A 117 7.79 -8.28 1.08
N PRO A 118 8.87 -7.48 1.21
CA PRO A 118 10.22 -7.96 1.45
C PRO A 118 10.35 -8.90 2.65
N ASP A 119 9.62 -8.62 3.75
CA ASP A 119 9.68 -9.39 4.99
C ASP A 119 9.09 -10.80 4.80
N TYR A 120 7.96 -10.94 4.09
CA TYR A 120 7.42 -12.26 3.72
C TYR A 120 8.32 -13.07 2.80
N TYR A 121 9.15 -12.39 2.01
CA TYR A 121 10.12 -13.06 1.13
C TYR A 121 11.43 -13.41 1.84
N GLY A 122 11.70 -12.79 3.00
CA GLY A 122 13.00 -12.86 3.67
C GLY A 122 14.13 -12.29 2.81
N VAL A 123 13.82 -11.28 1.99
CA VAL A 123 14.74 -10.68 1.01
C VAL A 123 14.76 -9.17 1.18
N MET A 124 15.96 -8.61 1.37
CA MET A 124 16.13 -7.16 1.50
C MET A 124 15.57 -6.42 0.29
N PHE A 125 14.90 -5.29 0.50
CA PHE A 125 14.30 -4.51 -0.58
C PHE A 125 15.32 -4.03 -1.63
N ASN A 126 16.57 -3.79 -1.23
CA ASN A 126 17.68 -3.46 -2.13
C ASN A 126 18.45 -4.66 -2.70
N ASP A 127 17.97 -5.91 -2.48
CA ASP A 127 18.54 -7.10 -3.14
C ASP A 127 18.43 -6.98 -4.67
N ILE A 128 19.39 -7.51 -5.39
CA ILE A 128 19.44 -7.42 -6.86
C ILE A 128 18.21 -8.04 -7.53
N ARG A 129 17.57 -9.05 -6.92
CA ARG A 129 16.32 -9.65 -7.42
C ARG A 129 15.16 -8.68 -7.34
N MET A 130 15.06 -7.94 -6.22
CA MET A 130 14.04 -6.90 -6.00
C MET A 130 14.26 -5.71 -6.93
N LYS A 131 15.50 -5.21 -7.03
CA LYS A 131 15.87 -4.14 -7.96
C LYS A 131 15.51 -4.49 -9.41
N ARG A 132 15.77 -5.73 -9.83
CA ARG A 132 15.41 -6.21 -11.17
C ARG A 132 13.89 -6.23 -11.40
N ILE A 133 13.08 -6.61 -10.40
CA ILE A 133 11.63 -6.57 -10.50
C ILE A 133 11.15 -5.13 -10.69
N ILE A 134 11.65 -4.21 -9.85
CA ILE A 134 11.28 -2.81 -9.86
C ILE A 134 11.64 -2.15 -11.21
N ASP A 135 12.84 -2.42 -11.72
CA ASP A 135 13.31 -1.92 -13.01
C ASP A 135 12.40 -2.37 -14.17
N ILE A 136 12.13 -3.68 -14.25
CA ILE A 136 11.24 -4.23 -15.29
C ILE A 136 9.79 -3.71 -15.12
N ALA A 137 9.29 -3.57 -13.90
CA ALA A 137 7.96 -3.01 -13.66
C ALA A 137 7.87 -1.57 -14.18
N SER A 138 8.88 -0.74 -13.90
CA SER A 138 8.99 0.63 -14.42
C SER A 138 9.06 0.66 -15.94
N GLU A 139 9.91 -0.17 -16.59
CA GLU A 139 9.95 -0.29 -18.05
C GLU A 139 8.58 -0.63 -18.67
N LEU A 140 7.74 -1.37 -17.94
CA LEU A 140 6.40 -1.75 -18.37
C LEU A 140 5.32 -0.73 -18.03
N GLY A 141 5.65 0.35 -17.31
CA GLY A 141 4.69 1.33 -16.81
C GLY A 141 3.79 0.79 -15.71
N LEU A 142 4.27 -0.18 -14.94
CA LEU A 142 3.60 -0.70 -13.75
C LEU A 142 4.13 0.05 -12.51
N PHE A 143 3.23 0.59 -11.68
CA PHE A 143 3.65 1.10 -10.39
C PHE A 143 4.03 -0.04 -9.43
N VAL A 144 4.88 0.28 -8.47
CA VAL A 144 5.27 -0.66 -7.43
C VAL A 144 4.79 -0.14 -6.08
N ILE A 145 4.10 -0.97 -5.31
CA ILE A 145 3.83 -0.71 -3.91
C ILE A 145 4.53 -1.75 -3.06
N THR A 146 5.27 -1.33 -2.04
CA THR A 146 5.98 -2.21 -1.12
C THR A 146 5.57 -2.00 0.32
N HIS A 147 5.48 -3.09 1.09
CA HIS A 147 5.51 -3.00 2.56
C HIS A 147 6.79 -2.29 2.98
N ALA A 148 6.74 -1.40 3.96
CA ALA A 148 7.88 -0.63 4.46
C ALA A 148 7.90 -0.58 5.99
N GLY A 149 9.07 -0.76 6.56
CA GLY A 149 9.27 -0.81 8.00
C GLY A 149 9.08 -2.21 8.60
N MET A 150 8.65 -2.26 9.85
CA MET A 150 8.40 -3.49 10.58
C MET A 150 7.05 -4.09 10.17
N ASP A 151 6.93 -5.42 10.19
CA ASP A 151 5.67 -6.14 10.09
C ASP A 151 5.28 -6.70 11.46
N ILE A 152 4.05 -6.44 11.90
CA ILE A 152 3.56 -6.84 13.24
C ILE A 152 3.44 -8.36 13.40
N GLY A 153 3.23 -9.10 12.32
CA GLY A 153 3.10 -10.56 12.29
C GLY A 153 4.42 -11.31 12.10
N LEU A 154 5.52 -10.60 11.81
CA LEU A 154 6.81 -11.20 11.49
C LEU A 154 7.90 -10.74 12.46
N TYR A 155 8.83 -11.64 12.75
CA TYR A 155 10.00 -11.33 13.57
C TYR A 155 11.12 -10.71 12.73
N PRO A 156 12.00 -9.86 13.31
CA PRO A 156 13.19 -9.36 12.63
C PRO A 156 14.00 -10.48 11.97
N PRO A 157 14.75 -10.19 10.89
CA PRO A 157 15.13 -8.84 10.46
C PRO A 157 14.08 -8.13 9.61
N ILE A 158 14.01 -6.80 9.73
CA ILE A 158 13.23 -5.94 8.83
C ILE A 158 13.91 -5.92 7.46
N CYS A 159 13.21 -6.29 6.41
CA CYS A 159 13.78 -6.38 5.07
C CYS A 159 13.53 -5.11 4.21
N CYS A 160 12.59 -4.26 4.59
CA CYS A 160 12.38 -2.97 3.93
C CYS A 160 12.74 -1.81 4.87
N THR A 161 14.03 -1.60 5.06
CA THR A 161 14.60 -0.52 5.89
C THR A 161 14.73 0.77 5.10
N ILE A 162 14.86 1.91 5.80
CA ILE A 162 15.10 3.22 5.17
C ILE A 162 16.35 3.20 4.27
N ASP A 163 17.44 2.57 4.71
CA ASP A 163 18.64 2.42 3.88
C ASP A 163 18.38 1.65 2.60
N SER A 164 17.61 0.56 2.67
CA SER A 164 17.28 -0.24 1.50
C SER A 164 16.39 0.51 0.50
N ILE A 165 15.48 1.37 0.98
CA ILE A 165 14.65 2.24 0.14
C ILE A 165 15.53 3.29 -0.55
N ILE A 166 16.40 3.96 0.19
CA ILE A 166 17.33 4.96 -0.35
C ILE A 166 18.23 4.35 -1.43
N ASP A 167 18.74 3.14 -1.23
CA ASP A 167 19.54 2.42 -2.21
C ASP A 167 18.77 2.11 -3.50
N VAL A 168 17.50 1.68 -3.37
CA VAL A 168 16.65 1.43 -4.54
C VAL A 168 16.40 2.73 -5.32
N LEU A 169 16.08 3.83 -4.65
CA LEU A 169 15.85 5.12 -5.31
C LEU A 169 17.09 5.63 -6.06
N LYS A 170 18.30 5.37 -5.54
CA LYS A 170 19.56 5.75 -6.19
C LYS A 170 19.90 4.88 -7.40
N ASP A 171 19.71 3.56 -7.27
CA ASP A 171 20.21 2.59 -8.24
C ASP A 171 19.23 2.31 -9.39
N VAL A 172 17.93 2.15 -9.07
CA VAL A 172 16.92 1.68 -10.03
C VAL A 172 16.07 2.82 -10.58
N LYS A 173 15.80 3.83 -9.74
CA LYS A 173 14.98 4.99 -10.09
C LYS A 173 13.58 4.60 -10.59
N PRO A 174 12.74 3.96 -9.75
CA PRO A 174 11.39 3.57 -10.15
C PRO A 174 10.56 4.77 -10.59
N GLU A 175 9.78 4.64 -11.68
CA GLU A 175 8.94 5.73 -12.16
C GLU A 175 7.84 6.09 -11.14
N THR A 176 7.20 5.08 -10.54
CA THR A 176 6.17 5.26 -9.51
C THR A 176 6.36 4.20 -8.43
N LEU A 177 6.70 4.66 -7.22
CA LEU A 177 6.89 3.81 -6.05
C LEU A 177 5.99 4.29 -4.91
N VAL A 178 5.19 3.38 -4.37
CA VAL A 178 4.39 3.62 -3.16
C VAL A 178 5.04 2.89 -1.98
N LEU A 179 5.33 3.62 -0.93
CA LEU A 179 5.86 3.09 0.32
C LEU A 179 4.71 2.98 1.33
N ALA A 180 4.33 1.76 1.66
CA ALA A 180 3.24 1.52 2.59
C ALA A 180 3.56 2.02 4.01
N HIS A 181 2.49 2.19 4.81
CA HIS A 181 2.59 2.50 6.24
C HIS A 181 3.37 3.79 6.54
N MET A 182 3.06 4.85 5.78
CA MET A 182 3.75 6.14 5.85
C MET A 182 5.27 6.02 5.68
N GLY A 183 5.69 5.07 4.80
CA GLY A 183 7.09 4.89 4.41
C GLY A 183 7.93 4.04 5.36
N GLY A 184 7.37 3.55 6.47
CA GLY A 184 8.11 2.71 7.39
C GLY A 184 7.44 2.53 8.75
N TRP A 185 6.53 1.57 8.88
CA TRP A 185 5.83 1.32 10.14
C TRP A 185 6.79 1.19 11.32
N MET A 186 6.51 1.89 12.42
CA MET A 186 7.34 2.01 13.63
C MET A 186 8.67 2.78 13.47
N ASN A 187 9.02 3.24 12.25
CA ASN A 187 10.28 3.98 11.99
C ASN A 187 10.02 5.41 11.47
N TRP A 188 8.89 6.02 11.79
CA TRP A 188 8.44 7.29 11.18
C TRP A 188 9.36 8.49 11.45
N GLU A 189 10.06 8.50 12.59
CA GLU A 189 11.07 9.53 12.88
C GLU A 189 12.21 9.44 11.85
N GLU A 190 12.73 8.22 11.63
CA GLU A 190 13.78 7.98 10.63
C GLU A 190 13.30 8.25 9.21
N VAL A 191 12.04 7.94 8.90
CA VAL A 191 11.40 8.31 7.62
C VAL A 191 11.40 9.82 7.44
N THR A 192 11.03 10.57 8.47
CA THR A 192 10.95 12.03 8.41
C THR A 192 12.34 12.67 8.32
N GLU A 193 13.31 12.16 9.07
CA GLU A 193 14.65 12.74 9.14
C GLU A 193 15.54 12.38 7.95
N ARG A 194 15.48 11.10 7.50
CA ARG A 194 16.43 10.56 6.53
C ARG A 194 15.82 10.32 5.15
N LEU A 195 14.59 9.82 5.08
CA LEU A 195 13.97 9.46 3.81
C LEU A 195 13.29 10.67 3.15
N ALA A 196 12.62 11.54 3.91
CA ALA A 196 11.88 12.66 3.33
C ALA A 196 12.76 13.61 2.48
N PRO A 197 13.97 14.00 2.89
CA PRO A 197 14.85 14.79 2.03
C PRO A 197 15.19 14.11 0.70
N VAL A 198 15.46 12.80 0.73
CA VAL A 198 15.79 12.01 -0.47
C VAL A 198 14.59 11.89 -1.40
N VAL A 199 13.39 11.64 -0.85
CA VAL A 199 12.14 11.56 -1.63
C VAL A 199 11.82 12.90 -2.29
N ARG A 200 12.01 14.01 -1.57
CA ARG A 200 11.81 15.36 -2.13
C ARG A 200 12.73 15.60 -3.32
N GLU A 201 14.03 15.41 -3.15
CA GLU A 201 15.01 15.57 -4.24
C GLU A 201 14.68 14.66 -5.43
N TYR A 202 14.28 13.42 -5.16
CA TYR A 202 13.88 12.46 -6.17
C TYR A 202 12.68 12.95 -6.98
N ASN A 203 11.61 13.37 -6.30
CA ASN A 203 10.39 13.84 -6.94
C ASN A 203 10.61 15.14 -7.72
N GLU A 204 11.42 16.06 -7.22
CA GLU A 204 11.82 17.29 -7.92
C GLU A 204 12.60 16.98 -9.19
N ALA A 205 13.54 16.03 -9.14
CA ALA A 205 14.32 15.62 -10.31
C ALA A 205 13.45 14.97 -11.41
N LEU A 206 12.43 14.19 -11.02
CA LEU A 206 11.46 13.64 -11.97
C LEU A 206 10.55 14.73 -12.55
N SER A 207 10.02 15.63 -11.75
CA SER A 207 9.13 16.72 -12.18
C SER A 207 9.82 17.69 -13.17
N GLY A 208 11.12 17.87 -13.04
CA GLY A 208 11.93 18.65 -14.00
C GLY A 208 12.07 17.99 -15.38
N GLN A 209 11.77 16.70 -15.48
CA GLN A 209 11.87 15.92 -16.73
C GLN A 209 10.49 15.59 -17.33
N ILE A 210 9.49 15.34 -16.49
CA ILE A 210 8.15 14.87 -16.88
C ILE A 210 7.12 15.58 -16.01
N VAL A 211 6.18 16.31 -16.61
CA VAL A 211 5.02 16.87 -15.90
C VAL A 211 3.94 15.78 -15.84
N ASP A 212 4.12 14.82 -14.96
CA ASP A 212 3.18 13.71 -14.76
C ASP A 212 3.02 13.48 -13.24
N SER A 213 1.85 13.83 -12.70
CA SER A 213 1.53 13.73 -11.28
C SER A 213 1.52 12.29 -10.75
N SER A 214 1.41 11.30 -11.65
CA SER A 214 1.45 9.87 -11.29
C SER A 214 2.86 9.35 -11.00
N LYS A 215 3.90 10.13 -11.32
CA LYS A 215 5.30 9.72 -11.19
C LYS A 215 5.91 10.21 -9.88
N GLY A 216 6.81 9.40 -9.35
CA GLY A 216 7.55 9.71 -8.13
C GLY A 216 7.28 8.73 -6.99
N VAL A 217 7.69 9.14 -5.80
CA VAL A 217 7.47 8.38 -4.57
C VAL A 217 6.26 8.93 -3.84
N PHE A 218 5.36 8.01 -3.46
CA PHE A 218 4.18 8.26 -2.65
C PHE A 218 4.25 7.44 -1.36
N LEU A 219 3.51 7.86 -0.34
CA LEU A 219 3.31 7.12 0.89
C LEU A 219 1.82 6.80 1.03
N ASP A 220 1.49 5.63 1.60
CA ASP A 220 0.11 5.35 1.98
C ASP A 220 -0.11 5.42 3.49
N THR A 221 -1.34 5.67 3.92
CA THR A 221 -1.70 5.82 5.34
C THR A 221 -2.00 4.50 6.04
N ALA A 222 -1.93 3.37 5.32
CA ALA A 222 -2.32 2.05 5.79
C ALA A 222 -1.71 1.70 7.15
N PHE A 223 -2.54 1.24 8.08
CA PHE A 223 -2.16 0.78 9.42
C PHE A 223 -1.13 1.68 10.15
N SER A 224 -1.25 3.00 10.01
CA SER A 224 -0.27 3.95 10.59
C SER A 224 -0.82 4.78 11.73
N ILE A 225 -2.14 4.90 11.85
CA ILE A 225 -2.85 5.73 12.84
C ILE A 225 -3.99 4.95 13.48
N GLY A 226 -4.49 5.45 14.60
CA GLY A 226 -5.61 4.83 15.29
C GLY A 226 -5.16 3.92 16.43
N GLU A 227 -5.97 2.95 16.74
CA GLU A 227 -5.69 1.95 17.77
C GLU A 227 -5.48 0.57 17.12
N ILE A 228 -4.54 -0.19 17.63
CA ILE A 228 -4.35 -1.58 17.21
C ILE A 228 -5.40 -2.43 17.90
N SER A 229 -6.22 -3.12 17.13
CA SER A 229 -7.23 -4.06 17.65
C SER A 229 -6.56 -5.38 18.04
N TRP A 230 -6.19 -5.53 19.31
CA TRP A 230 -5.54 -6.74 19.81
C TRP A 230 -6.52 -7.90 20.00
N LEU A 231 -6.04 -9.14 19.80
CA LEU A 231 -6.82 -10.36 20.10
C LEU A 231 -7.10 -10.47 21.59
N ASP A 232 -6.10 -10.25 22.43
CA ASP A 232 -6.18 -10.29 23.88
C ASP A 232 -5.73 -8.96 24.50
N ALA A 233 -6.37 -8.58 25.59
CA ALA A 233 -6.01 -7.37 26.36
C ALA A 233 -4.60 -7.45 26.97
N ASP A 234 -4.06 -8.67 27.13
CA ASP A 234 -2.72 -8.93 27.66
C ASP A 234 -1.63 -9.06 26.56
N SER A 235 -1.98 -8.84 25.29
CA SER A 235 -1.03 -8.79 24.17
C SER A 235 -0.17 -7.54 24.32
N HIS A 236 0.90 -7.65 25.10
CA HIS A 236 1.82 -6.54 25.37
C HIS A 236 3.00 -6.61 24.41
N ARG A 237 2.78 -6.13 23.18
CA ARG A 237 3.91 -5.75 22.31
C ARG A 237 4.09 -4.24 22.46
N ASP A 238 5.33 -3.77 22.47
CA ASP A 238 5.67 -2.33 22.47
C ASP A 238 5.34 -1.66 21.13
N TYR A 239 4.33 -2.19 20.42
CA TYR A 239 3.86 -1.65 19.16
C TYR A 239 2.79 -0.58 19.38
N HIS A 240 2.91 0.50 18.65
CA HIS A 240 1.97 1.61 18.71
C HIS A 240 1.77 2.23 17.34
N GLN A 241 0.65 2.88 17.17
CA GLN A 241 0.39 3.72 16.01
C GLN A 241 0.92 5.13 16.23
N MET A 242 1.06 5.84 15.12
CA MET A 242 1.47 7.23 15.10
C MET A 242 0.42 8.11 15.79
N SER A 243 0.84 9.13 16.51
CA SER A 243 -0.09 10.13 17.03
C SER A 243 -0.70 10.95 15.89
N ASP A 244 -1.91 11.47 16.10
CA ASP A 244 -2.60 12.32 15.12
C ASP A 244 -1.77 13.55 14.75
N GLU A 245 -1.07 14.14 15.73
CA GLU A 245 -0.21 15.29 15.51
C GLU A 245 0.99 14.94 14.62
N TYR A 246 1.63 13.80 14.88
CA TYR A 246 2.77 13.35 14.09
C TYR A 246 2.38 12.95 12.67
N PHE A 247 1.22 12.31 12.50
CA PHE A 247 0.65 12.04 11.18
C PHE A 247 0.44 13.33 10.38
N GLY A 248 -0.19 14.34 10.99
CA GLY A 248 -0.36 15.65 10.36
C GLY A 248 0.98 16.31 9.98
N LEU A 249 2.01 16.14 10.81
CA LEU A 249 3.37 16.62 10.50
C LEU A 249 3.96 15.88 9.29
N MET A 250 3.83 14.56 9.22
CA MET A 250 4.34 13.79 8.08
C MET A 250 3.64 14.17 6.77
N VAL A 251 2.32 14.38 6.80
CA VAL A 251 1.58 14.85 5.61
C VAL A 251 2.08 16.24 5.16
N GLU A 252 2.41 17.13 6.09
CA GLU A 252 3.01 18.44 5.76
C GLU A 252 4.41 18.29 5.17
N VAL A 253 5.23 17.38 5.71
CA VAL A 253 6.64 17.17 5.28
C VAL A 253 6.71 16.58 3.86
N PHE A 254 5.84 15.63 3.53
CA PHE A 254 5.82 14.97 2.21
C PHE A 254 4.97 15.70 1.18
N GLY A 255 3.99 16.49 1.62
CA GLY A 255 3.00 17.15 0.76
C GLY A 255 1.74 16.32 0.56
N THR A 256 0.58 16.98 0.54
CA THR A 256 -0.72 16.32 0.36
C THR A 256 -0.88 15.64 -1.00
N ASP A 257 -0.11 16.05 -1.98
CA ASP A 257 -0.02 15.48 -3.34
C ASP A 257 0.82 14.19 -3.42
N ARG A 258 1.36 13.73 -2.29
CA ARG A 258 2.20 12.51 -2.20
C ARG A 258 1.67 11.48 -1.21
N ILE A 259 0.51 11.70 -0.62
CA ILE A 259 -0.11 10.79 0.34
C ILE A 259 -1.33 10.14 -0.30
N LEU A 260 -1.45 8.83 -0.16
CA LEU A 260 -2.58 8.01 -0.59
C LEU A 260 -3.37 7.56 0.63
N PHE A 261 -4.69 7.77 0.63
CA PHE A 261 -5.55 7.20 1.65
C PHE A 261 -5.55 5.68 1.54
N ALA A 262 -5.32 5.02 2.66
CA ALA A 262 -5.26 3.57 2.74
C ALA A 262 -5.51 3.11 4.17
N THR A 263 -6.13 1.94 4.35
CA THR A 263 -6.49 1.43 5.66
C THR A 263 -5.70 0.21 6.10
N ASP A 264 -5.27 -0.63 5.16
CA ASP A 264 -4.80 -2.00 5.41
C ASP A 264 -5.94 -2.94 5.87
N SER A 265 -7.19 -2.66 5.46
CA SER A 265 -8.30 -3.59 5.74
C SER A 265 -7.91 -5.01 5.28
N PRO A 266 -8.10 -6.05 6.11
CA PRO A 266 -8.98 -6.12 7.27
C PRO A 266 -8.38 -5.68 8.61
N TRP A 267 -7.13 -5.24 8.70
CA TRP A 267 -6.43 -4.95 9.98
C TRP A 267 -6.84 -3.62 10.63
N ALA A 268 -7.46 -2.72 9.85
CA ALA A 268 -8.06 -1.51 10.37
C ALA A 268 -9.49 -1.34 9.86
N ASP A 269 -10.35 -0.69 10.64
CA ASP A 269 -11.71 -0.37 10.23
C ASP A 269 -11.72 0.82 9.27
N GLN A 270 -12.29 0.64 8.07
CA GLN A 270 -12.31 1.68 7.03
C GLN A 270 -13.06 2.94 7.49
N LYS A 271 -14.16 2.79 8.25
CA LYS A 271 -14.95 3.94 8.69
C LYS A 271 -14.18 4.80 9.69
N ASP A 272 -13.54 4.16 10.66
CA ASP A 272 -12.72 4.85 11.66
C ASP A 272 -11.54 5.59 11.00
N TYR A 273 -10.93 4.98 9.99
CA TYR A 273 -9.85 5.60 9.22
C TYR A 273 -10.30 6.81 8.42
N VAL A 274 -11.41 6.70 7.70
CA VAL A 274 -11.99 7.83 6.94
C VAL A 274 -12.25 9.01 7.88
N ASP A 275 -12.94 8.76 9.00
CA ASP A 275 -13.29 9.82 9.96
C ASP A 275 -12.03 10.44 10.60
N ARG A 276 -11.05 9.61 10.94
CA ARG A 276 -9.82 10.06 11.61
C ARG A 276 -8.94 10.87 10.68
N VAL A 277 -8.65 10.38 9.48
CA VAL A 277 -7.88 11.14 8.47
C VAL A 277 -8.58 12.46 8.15
N GLY A 278 -9.90 12.42 7.91
CA GLY A 278 -10.71 13.62 7.65
C GLY A 278 -10.57 14.67 8.75
N ARG A 279 -10.66 14.24 10.01
CA ARG A 279 -10.52 15.14 11.17
C ARG A 279 -9.10 15.72 11.26
N ILE A 280 -8.05 14.88 11.21
CA ILE A 280 -6.66 15.33 11.36
C ILE A 280 -6.28 16.32 10.27
N ILE A 281 -6.62 16.04 9.01
CA ILE A 281 -6.27 16.90 7.89
C ILE A 281 -7.01 18.24 7.95
N ASN A 282 -8.30 18.26 8.31
CA ASN A 282 -9.04 19.50 8.49
C ASN A 282 -8.48 20.34 9.65
N GLU A 283 -8.13 19.72 10.77
CA GLU A 283 -7.50 20.40 11.91
C GLU A 283 -6.12 20.97 11.54
N LYS A 284 -5.31 20.20 10.80
CA LYS A 284 -3.95 20.58 10.42
C LYS A 284 -3.90 21.67 9.36
N PHE A 285 -4.73 21.58 8.33
CA PHE A 285 -4.65 22.45 7.13
C PHE A 285 -5.73 23.53 7.10
N GLY A 286 -6.73 23.50 7.98
CA GLY A 286 -7.75 24.54 8.11
C GLY A 286 -8.45 24.85 6.79
N ALA A 287 -8.31 26.06 6.29
CA ALA A 287 -8.96 26.49 5.04
C ALA A 287 -8.53 25.70 3.78
N SER A 288 -7.36 25.06 3.79
CA SER A 288 -6.87 24.19 2.71
C SER A 288 -7.17 22.72 2.96
N GLY A 289 -7.89 22.38 4.03
CA GLY A 289 -8.18 20.99 4.41
C GLY A 289 -9.00 20.24 3.38
N GLU A 290 -9.98 20.90 2.74
CA GLU A 290 -10.80 20.29 1.70
C GLU A 290 -9.97 19.86 0.47
N GLU A 291 -9.09 20.74 -0.02
CA GLU A 291 -8.20 20.43 -1.14
C GLU A 291 -7.19 19.32 -0.76
N ALA A 292 -6.66 19.38 0.46
CA ALA A 292 -5.77 18.36 0.99
C ALA A 292 -6.45 16.98 1.05
N LEU A 293 -7.70 16.92 1.50
CA LEU A 293 -8.50 15.69 1.53
C LEU A 293 -8.82 15.17 0.14
N GLU A 294 -9.16 16.03 -0.82
CA GLU A 294 -9.35 15.60 -2.20
C GLU A 294 -8.09 14.93 -2.78
N ASN A 295 -6.92 15.51 -2.51
CA ASN A 295 -5.65 14.92 -2.95
C ASN A 295 -5.43 13.54 -2.31
N ILE A 296 -5.55 13.46 -0.99
CA ILE A 296 -5.28 12.24 -0.21
C ILE A 296 -6.32 11.16 -0.50
N TYR A 297 -7.63 11.50 -0.51
CA TYR A 297 -8.70 10.53 -0.66
C TYR A 297 -8.83 9.97 -2.06
N HIS A 298 -8.52 10.73 -3.12
CA HIS A 298 -8.72 10.19 -4.47
C HIS A 298 -7.79 10.72 -5.56
N LYS A 299 -7.48 12.03 -5.65
CA LYS A 299 -6.77 12.57 -6.81
C LYS A 299 -5.41 11.92 -7.06
N ASN A 300 -4.64 11.70 -5.99
CA ASN A 300 -3.34 11.03 -6.11
C ASN A 300 -3.51 9.58 -6.59
N ALA A 301 -4.47 8.84 -6.04
CA ALA A 301 -4.78 7.48 -6.44
C ALA A 301 -5.28 7.40 -7.88
N GLU A 302 -6.19 8.30 -8.30
CA GLU A 302 -6.67 8.39 -9.69
C GLU A 302 -5.53 8.62 -10.68
N SER A 303 -4.55 9.48 -10.32
CA SER A 303 -3.40 9.74 -11.18
C SER A 303 -2.56 8.49 -11.43
N ILE A 304 -2.37 7.64 -10.41
CA ILE A 304 -1.58 6.40 -10.49
C ILE A 304 -2.36 5.29 -11.21
N LEU A 305 -3.64 5.14 -10.89
CA LEU A 305 -4.48 4.05 -11.42
C LEU A 305 -4.94 4.29 -12.86
N CYS A 306 -5.04 5.54 -13.29
CA CYS A 306 -5.42 5.92 -14.67
C CYS A 306 -6.69 5.20 -15.16
N PHE A 307 -7.79 5.33 -14.40
CA PHE A 307 -9.10 4.84 -14.85
C PHE A 307 -9.88 5.93 -15.59
#